data_525a85dc51397d1614bf0c8714e29bc7
#
_entry.id   525a85dc51397d1614bf0c8714e29bc7
#
_cell.length_a   1.000
_cell.length_b   1.000
_cell.length_c   1.000
_cell.angle_alpha   90.00
_cell.angle_beta   90.00
_cell.angle_gamma   90.00
#
_symmetry.space_group_name_H-M   'P 1'
#
loop_
_entity.id
_entity.type
_entity.pdbx_description
1 polymer ?
#
loop_
_entity_poly.entity_id
_entity_poly.type
_entity_poly.pdbx_seq_one_letter_code
_entity_poly.pdbx_strand_id
1 'polypeptide(L)'
;MLSHEGLKSLNSPDGFWHRTRTDCKASADAGYDPIAEIVRQRPLRRNVGSSNAFAAARALIKNCMNPKNPHKHCQYSRDTVLPLRVLDVGQPRDPHPTVKLKINDMDTRAKYLALSYCWGKQLGPTARPLQLQRGSLNQLVAGIELENLQQSIQDAIFATRQLGFQYLWVDALCIIQDCAKDKSTEISRMASIYKNASVTIAASSSENAAHGFLTQKKQPYCPDYDVRVPMANNVTGTVYLSTGPYEPDHPLDKRGWTLQEFMLSSRMLIFSDYELLWQCKEVDLRSVSARGLEYLQLLESLPWTVFDNDTEPFYGSLEDDKLYLWKTIVWQYTDRELTNADDKLNAVMGITSELETLWRDINIYGLWKKWFIDLLAWHKPDLKREKGRNLKRAPSWSWASLDGMIAYEGSITADAIVKVLTIQTVVLTCRMLKVNEVKKDKVNTIVEGTDLEVPETEVQEMGLSFDDVEYLLLGTVQIGADTEKGKGLLVIDVGGGFYRRIGLANFEDMDIWEGVNRRDITFEARIND
;
A
#
# COMPACT_ATOMS: atom_id res chain seq x y z
N MET A 1 -11.40 16.44 12.60
CA MET A 1 -10.71 17.72 12.90
C MET A 1 -9.61 17.43 13.91
N LEU A 2 -8.43 17.12 13.45
CA LEU A 2 -7.22 17.08 14.26
C LEU A 2 -6.61 18.47 14.15
N SER A 3 -6.36 19.11 15.29
CA SER A 3 -5.79 20.45 15.33
C SER A 3 -4.36 20.45 14.78
N HIS A 4 -3.95 21.57 14.19
CA HIS A 4 -2.63 21.86 13.63
C HIS A 4 -1.44 21.52 14.55
N GLU A 5 -1.66 21.31 15.85
CA GLU A 5 -0.65 20.95 16.85
C GLU A 5 -0.37 19.44 16.92
N GLY A 6 -1.32 18.58 16.53
CA GLY A 6 -1.13 17.12 16.55
C GLY A 6 -0.19 16.60 15.44
N LEU A 7 -0.05 17.35 14.34
CA LEU A 7 0.79 16.96 13.19
C LEU A 7 2.26 17.40 13.34
N LYS A 8 2.55 18.39 14.18
CA LYS A 8 3.93 18.82 14.44
C LYS A 8 4.74 17.83 15.30
N SER A 9 4.08 16.88 15.98
CA SER A 9 4.75 15.89 16.82
C SER A 9 5.21 14.62 16.09
N LEU A 10 4.90 14.47 14.80
CA LEU A 10 5.33 13.32 13.98
C LEU A 10 6.82 13.36 13.57
N ASN A 11 7.51 14.48 13.84
CA ASN A 11 8.92 14.67 13.50
C ASN A 11 9.88 14.46 14.68
N SER A 12 9.49 13.74 15.75
CA SER A 12 10.40 13.42 16.85
C SER A 12 10.92 11.98 16.69
N PRO A 13 12.23 11.76 16.87
CA PRO A 13 12.84 10.43 16.76
C PRO A 13 12.31 9.40 17.78
N ASP A 14 11.62 9.86 18.83
CA ASP A 14 11.07 9.05 19.91
C ASP A 14 9.57 8.76 19.75
N GLY A 15 9.06 8.74 18.51
CA GLY A 15 7.64 8.59 18.15
C GLY A 15 6.93 7.30 18.59
N PHE A 16 7.24 6.76 19.76
CA PHE A 16 6.40 5.81 20.47
C PHE A 16 5.29 6.58 21.18
N TRP A 17 4.09 6.55 20.61
CA TRP A 17 2.88 7.10 21.19
C TRP A 17 2.52 6.38 22.48
N HIS A 18 2.94 6.87 23.61
CA HIS A 18 2.25 6.60 24.87
C HIS A 18 0.97 7.45 24.93
N ARG A 19 -0.11 6.99 24.29
CA ARG A 19 -1.45 7.48 24.61
C ARG A 19 -1.88 6.91 25.95
N THR A 20 -1.70 7.67 27.02
CA THR A 20 -2.26 7.40 28.35
C THR A 20 -3.72 7.85 28.50
N ARG A 21 -4.50 7.94 27.42
CA ARG A 21 -5.95 8.08 27.47
C ARG A 21 -6.60 6.78 27.03
N THR A 22 -7.03 5.99 27.98
CA THR A 22 -7.97 4.88 27.78
C THR A 22 -9.34 5.48 27.42
N ASP A 23 -9.57 5.76 26.15
CA ASP A 23 -10.89 6.12 25.67
C ASP A 23 -11.76 4.85 25.71
N CYS A 24 -12.59 4.73 26.75
CA CYS A 24 -13.55 3.66 26.83
C CYS A 24 -14.69 3.90 25.83
N LYS A 25 -14.90 2.99 24.89
CA LYS A 25 -15.98 3.07 23.91
C LYS A 25 -17.16 2.20 24.38
N ALA A 26 -18.35 2.78 24.33
CA ALA A 26 -19.58 2.08 24.68
C ALA A 26 -20.38 1.73 23.42
N SER A 27 -20.84 0.49 23.29
CA SER A 27 -21.70 0.02 22.22
C SER A 27 -22.92 -0.76 22.76
N ALA A 28 -24.00 -0.82 21.99
CA ALA A 28 -25.19 -1.60 22.32
C ALA A 28 -25.69 -2.39 21.12
N ASP A 29 -26.25 -3.57 21.34
CA ASP A 29 -26.75 -4.43 20.26
C ASP A 29 -27.98 -3.82 19.57
N ALA A 30 -28.03 -3.91 18.23
CA ALA A 30 -29.04 -3.24 17.41
C ALA A 30 -30.39 -4.00 17.32
N GLY A 31 -30.46 -5.24 17.84
CA GLY A 31 -31.62 -6.10 17.58
C GLY A 31 -32.86 -5.67 18.34
N TYR A 32 -32.81 -5.82 19.64
CA TYR A 32 -33.99 -5.59 20.54
C TYR A 32 -33.56 -4.98 21.88
N ASP A 33 -32.33 -4.51 22.01
CA ASP A 33 -31.88 -3.91 23.25
C ASP A 33 -32.38 -2.46 23.33
N PRO A 34 -33.19 -2.11 24.33
CA PRO A 34 -33.83 -0.79 24.45
C PRO A 34 -32.79 0.33 24.65
N ILE A 35 -31.59 0.03 25.15
CA ILE A 35 -30.52 1.02 25.32
C ILE A 35 -29.91 1.44 23.99
N ALA A 36 -30.19 0.71 22.91
CA ALA A 36 -29.70 1.03 21.58
C ALA A 36 -30.22 2.37 21.02
N GLU A 37 -31.31 2.91 21.59
CA GLU A 37 -31.78 4.26 21.26
C GLU A 37 -30.88 5.34 21.86
N ILE A 38 -30.24 5.06 23.00
CA ILE A 38 -29.36 5.98 23.74
C ILE A 38 -27.93 5.79 23.30
N VAL A 39 -27.44 4.54 23.28
CA VAL A 39 -26.09 4.20 22.86
C VAL A 39 -26.09 3.96 21.35
N ARG A 40 -25.58 4.92 20.60
CA ARG A 40 -25.64 4.91 19.13
C ARG A 40 -24.61 3.97 18.48
N GLN A 41 -23.49 3.68 19.14
CA GLN A 41 -22.49 2.77 18.64
C GLN A 41 -22.97 1.31 18.73
N ARG A 42 -22.53 0.48 17.80
CA ARG A 42 -22.92 -0.95 17.73
C ARG A 42 -21.68 -1.82 17.91
N PRO A 43 -21.84 -2.98 18.61
CA PRO A 43 -20.76 -3.95 18.68
C PRO A 43 -20.43 -4.49 17.28
N LEU A 44 -19.21 -4.95 17.10
CA LEU A 44 -18.74 -5.51 15.85
C LEU A 44 -19.66 -6.64 15.36
N ARG A 45 -20.04 -6.59 14.09
CA ARG A 45 -20.85 -7.64 13.46
C ARG A 45 -19.95 -8.80 13.04
N ARG A 46 -20.24 -9.98 13.55
CA ARG A 46 -19.45 -11.19 13.30
C ARG A 46 -19.78 -11.92 12.01
N ASN A 47 -20.91 -11.62 11.40
CA ASN A 47 -21.37 -12.30 10.19
C ASN A 47 -21.28 -11.35 9.00
N VAL A 48 -20.07 -11.24 8.44
CA VAL A 48 -19.76 -10.42 7.26
C VAL A 48 -20.48 -10.93 5.99
N GLY A 49 -20.87 -12.22 5.96
CA GLY A 49 -21.58 -12.87 4.85
C GLY A 49 -23.10 -12.86 5.00
N SER A 50 -23.68 -12.10 5.97
CA SER A 50 -25.14 -12.08 6.18
C SER A 50 -25.87 -11.36 5.04
N SER A 51 -27.13 -11.76 4.81
CA SER A 51 -28.01 -11.12 3.83
C SER A 51 -28.16 -9.61 4.09
N ASN A 52 -28.17 -9.20 5.36
CA ASN A 52 -28.25 -7.79 5.75
C ASN A 52 -26.95 -7.03 5.40
N ALA A 53 -25.78 -7.64 5.59
CA ALA A 53 -24.50 -7.05 5.21
C ALA A 53 -24.44 -6.82 3.69
N PHE A 54 -24.82 -7.83 2.90
CA PHE A 54 -24.89 -7.70 1.44
C PHE A 54 -25.97 -6.69 0.98
N ALA A 55 -27.11 -6.60 1.67
CA ALA A 55 -28.11 -5.59 1.35
C ALA A 55 -27.58 -4.17 1.58
N ALA A 56 -26.89 -3.93 2.70
CA ALA A 56 -26.24 -2.66 3.00
C ALA A 56 -25.14 -2.33 1.97
N ALA A 57 -24.29 -3.31 1.63
CA ALA A 57 -23.25 -3.15 0.61
C ALA A 57 -23.86 -2.78 -0.76
N ARG A 58 -24.91 -3.49 -1.21
CA ARG A 58 -25.62 -3.13 -2.46
C ARG A 58 -26.14 -1.69 -2.46
N ALA A 59 -26.67 -1.22 -1.33
CA ALA A 59 -27.15 0.15 -1.21
C ALA A 59 -26.02 1.17 -1.38
N LEU A 60 -24.85 0.94 -0.74
CA LEU A 60 -23.67 1.79 -0.88
C LEU A 60 -23.13 1.78 -2.30
N ILE A 61 -23.01 0.61 -2.92
CA ILE A 61 -22.59 0.47 -4.32
C ILE A 61 -23.56 1.24 -5.23
N LYS A 62 -24.85 1.03 -5.10
CA LYS A 62 -25.88 1.71 -5.91
C LYS A 62 -25.80 3.23 -5.74
N ASN A 63 -25.63 3.71 -4.53
CA ASN A 63 -25.50 5.14 -4.26
C ASN A 63 -24.22 5.72 -4.90
N CYS A 64 -23.08 5.09 -4.68
CA CYS A 64 -21.79 5.55 -5.24
C CYS A 64 -21.78 5.51 -6.78
N MET A 65 -22.46 4.54 -7.39
CA MET A 65 -22.54 4.36 -8.84
C MET A 65 -23.68 5.17 -9.49
N ASN A 66 -24.47 5.91 -8.72
CA ASN A 66 -25.56 6.71 -9.25
C ASN A 66 -25.03 7.95 -9.96
N PRO A 67 -25.35 8.17 -11.26
CA PRO A 67 -24.93 9.37 -12.00
C PRO A 67 -25.38 10.71 -11.41
N LYS A 68 -26.43 10.68 -10.56
CA LYS A 68 -26.96 11.86 -9.87
C LYS A 68 -26.24 12.13 -8.53
N ASN A 69 -25.34 11.24 -8.10
CA ASN A 69 -24.63 11.41 -6.85
C ASN A 69 -23.37 12.28 -7.11
N PRO A 70 -23.03 13.21 -6.22
CA PRO A 70 -21.87 14.11 -6.37
C PRO A 70 -20.50 13.46 -6.12
N HIS A 71 -20.37 12.15 -6.18
CA HIS A 71 -19.08 11.46 -6.10
C HIS A 71 -18.22 11.73 -7.33
N LYS A 72 -17.59 12.89 -7.38
CA LYS A 72 -16.81 13.36 -8.54
C LYS A 72 -15.67 12.42 -8.94
N HIS A 73 -14.99 11.85 -7.97
CA HIS A 73 -13.78 11.03 -8.14
C HIS A 73 -14.10 9.54 -8.31
N CYS A 74 -15.30 9.11 -7.96
CA CYS A 74 -15.75 7.76 -8.25
C CYS A 74 -16.21 7.69 -9.70
N GLN A 75 -15.53 6.89 -10.51
CA GLN A 75 -15.97 6.66 -11.90
C GLN A 75 -17.44 6.22 -11.93
N TYR A 76 -18.24 6.95 -12.71
CA TYR A 76 -19.63 6.55 -12.92
C TYR A 76 -19.67 5.14 -13.53
N SER A 77 -20.74 4.42 -13.17
CA SER A 77 -21.03 3.08 -13.64
C SER A 77 -21.28 3.02 -15.17
N ARG A 78 -20.26 3.29 -15.96
CA ARG A 78 -20.26 2.86 -17.35
C ARG A 78 -19.82 1.41 -17.42
N ASP A 79 -20.41 0.66 -18.34
CA ASP A 79 -19.86 -0.64 -18.67
C ASP A 79 -18.43 -0.42 -19.18
N THR A 80 -17.47 -1.03 -18.50
CA THR A 80 -16.05 -0.96 -18.88
C THR A 80 -15.71 -2.11 -19.82
N VAL A 81 -14.63 -1.98 -20.57
CA VAL A 81 -14.10 -3.11 -21.34
C VAL A 81 -13.73 -4.22 -20.36
N LEU A 82 -14.26 -5.42 -20.59
CA LEU A 82 -13.92 -6.58 -19.77
C LEU A 82 -12.45 -6.94 -19.94
N PRO A 83 -11.77 -7.42 -18.87
CA PRO A 83 -10.49 -8.07 -19.00
C PRO A 83 -10.54 -9.22 -20.03
N LEU A 84 -9.40 -9.57 -20.63
CA LEU A 84 -9.30 -10.64 -21.61
C LEU A 84 -9.99 -11.93 -21.14
N ARG A 85 -9.88 -12.24 -19.86
CA ARG A 85 -10.53 -13.37 -19.22
C ARG A 85 -11.18 -12.94 -17.92
N VAL A 86 -12.38 -13.43 -17.67
CA VAL A 86 -13.14 -13.27 -16.42
C VAL A 86 -13.87 -14.58 -16.11
N LEU A 87 -14.19 -14.80 -14.85
CA LEU A 87 -15.15 -15.83 -14.48
C LEU A 87 -16.56 -15.31 -14.75
N ASP A 88 -17.34 -16.05 -15.51
CA ASP A 88 -18.79 -15.91 -15.57
C ASP A 88 -19.38 -16.77 -14.45
N VAL A 89 -19.90 -16.10 -13.41
CA VAL A 89 -20.46 -16.77 -12.22
C VAL A 89 -21.95 -17.04 -12.35
N GLY A 90 -22.52 -16.85 -13.54
CA GLY A 90 -23.95 -16.98 -13.81
C GLY A 90 -24.74 -15.72 -13.48
N GLN A 91 -25.99 -15.68 -13.95
CA GLN A 91 -26.88 -14.58 -13.67
C GLN A 91 -27.31 -14.59 -12.20
N PRO A 92 -27.48 -13.42 -11.55
CA PRO A 92 -27.86 -13.35 -10.13
C PRO A 92 -29.18 -14.05 -9.76
N ARG A 93 -30.03 -14.31 -10.75
CA ARG A 93 -31.36 -14.95 -10.56
C ARG A 93 -31.42 -16.37 -11.12
N ASP A 94 -30.32 -16.90 -11.63
CA ASP A 94 -30.26 -18.26 -12.11
C ASP A 94 -30.35 -19.25 -10.94
N PRO A 95 -31.31 -20.18 -10.93
CA PRO A 95 -31.45 -21.16 -9.85
C PRO A 95 -30.28 -22.17 -9.82
N HIS A 96 -29.60 -22.40 -10.95
CA HIS A 96 -28.48 -23.32 -11.08
C HIS A 96 -27.30 -22.66 -11.83
N PRO A 97 -26.70 -21.61 -11.26
CA PRO A 97 -25.67 -20.88 -11.97
C PRO A 97 -24.39 -21.72 -12.11
N THR A 98 -23.99 -21.94 -13.36
CA THR A 98 -22.69 -22.53 -13.67
C THR A 98 -21.58 -21.49 -13.56
N VAL A 99 -20.38 -21.92 -13.19
CA VAL A 99 -19.16 -21.10 -13.24
C VAL A 99 -18.33 -21.55 -14.41
N LYS A 100 -17.84 -20.60 -15.20
CA LYS A 100 -16.94 -20.90 -16.33
C LYS A 100 -16.00 -19.73 -16.61
N LEU A 101 -14.85 -20.04 -17.16
CA LEU A 101 -13.94 -19.02 -17.65
C LEU A 101 -14.48 -18.49 -19.00
N LYS A 102 -14.69 -17.18 -19.06
CA LYS A 102 -15.07 -16.49 -20.30
C LYS A 102 -13.86 -15.79 -20.87
N ILE A 103 -13.57 -16.05 -22.15
CA ILE A 103 -12.56 -15.32 -22.92
C ILE A 103 -13.30 -14.24 -23.69
N ASN A 104 -12.85 -13.01 -23.56
CA ASN A 104 -13.48 -11.84 -24.18
C ASN A 104 -12.63 -11.34 -25.35
N ASP A 105 -13.31 -10.74 -26.33
CA ASP A 105 -12.69 -9.79 -27.22
C ASP A 105 -12.43 -8.46 -26.46
N MET A 106 -11.58 -7.63 -27.01
CA MET A 106 -11.23 -6.34 -26.38
C MET A 106 -12.34 -5.29 -26.48
N ASP A 107 -13.51 -5.63 -27.05
CA ASP A 107 -14.63 -4.73 -27.26
C ASP A 107 -15.83 -5.04 -26.36
N THR A 108 -15.86 -6.22 -25.73
CA THR A 108 -16.95 -6.61 -24.83
C THR A 108 -16.95 -5.70 -23.60
N ARG A 109 -18.07 -5.00 -23.37
CA ARG A 109 -18.27 -4.11 -22.23
C ARG A 109 -19.30 -4.66 -21.27
N ALA A 110 -18.93 -4.70 -19.99
CA ALA A 110 -19.83 -5.06 -18.90
C ALA A 110 -19.25 -4.62 -17.56
N LYS A 111 -20.06 -4.74 -16.51
CA LYS A 111 -19.62 -4.55 -15.12
C LYS A 111 -19.03 -5.84 -14.58
N TYR A 112 -17.90 -5.73 -13.90
CA TYR A 112 -17.25 -6.87 -13.25
C TYR A 112 -16.72 -6.48 -11.86
N LEU A 113 -16.47 -7.49 -11.04
CA LEU A 113 -15.75 -7.36 -9.79
C LEU A 113 -14.34 -7.93 -9.94
N ALA A 114 -13.41 -7.46 -9.11
CA ALA A 114 -12.08 -8.03 -8.99
C ALA A 114 -11.88 -8.58 -7.57
N LEU A 115 -11.11 -9.66 -7.43
CA LEU A 115 -10.76 -10.24 -6.14
C LEU A 115 -9.32 -9.90 -5.77
N SER A 116 -9.15 -9.32 -4.59
CA SER A 116 -7.85 -9.14 -3.92
C SER A 116 -7.81 -10.11 -2.73
N TYR A 117 -6.85 -11.05 -2.70
CA TYR A 117 -6.78 -12.10 -1.70
C TYR A 117 -5.37 -12.66 -1.52
N CYS A 118 -5.14 -13.36 -0.42
CA CYS A 118 -3.90 -14.08 -0.17
C CYS A 118 -3.92 -15.47 -0.80
N TRP A 119 -2.92 -15.80 -1.65
CA TRP A 119 -2.74 -17.15 -2.14
C TRP A 119 -2.30 -18.12 -1.04
N GLY A 120 -1.52 -17.62 -0.08
CA GLY A 120 -0.91 -18.36 1.01
C GLY A 120 0.55 -18.74 0.74
N LYS A 121 1.32 -18.91 1.81
CA LYS A 121 2.67 -19.48 1.74
C LYS A 121 2.54 -20.96 1.32
N GLN A 122 3.56 -21.49 0.64
CA GLN A 122 3.52 -22.85 0.09
C GLN A 122 3.50 -23.91 1.21
N LEU A 123 2.32 -24.27 1.67
CA LEU A 123 2.11 -25.34 2.65
C LEU A 123 1.90 -26.72 2.00
N GLY A 124 2.20 -26.84 0.70
CA GLY A 124 2.02 -28.07 -0.08
C GLY A 124 1.14 -27.85 -1.34
N PRO A 125 1.07 -28.82 -2.24
CA PRO A 125 0.36 -28.72 -3.51
C PRO A 125 -1.15 -28.48 -3.37
N THR A 126 -1.76 -28.90 -2.28
CA THR A 126 -3.20 -28.75 -2.00
C THR A 126 -3.60 -27.38 -1.46
N ALA A 127 -2.64 -26.57 -0.98
CA ALA A 127 -2.89 -25.25 -0.38
C ALA A 127 -2.86 -24.10 -1.40
N ARG A 128 -2.40 -24.36 -2.62
CA ARG A 128 -2.42 -23.35 -3.69
C ARG A 128 -3.79 -23.25 -4.34
N PRO A 129 -4.22 -22.04 -4.76
CA PRO A 129 -5.43 -21.93 -5.54
C PRO A 129 -5.29 -22.71 -6.86
N LEU A 130 -6.43 -23.22 -7.35
CA LEU A 130 -6.50 -23.73 -8.72
C LEU A 130 -6.01 -22.64 -9.66
N GLN A 131 -5.08 -22.98 -10.54
CA GLN A 131 -4.45 -22.05 -11.46
C GLN A 131 -4.83 -22.36 -12.90
N LEU A 132 -5.10 -21.31 -13.68
CA LEU A 132 -5.23 -21.44 -15.11
C LEU A 132 -3.86 -21.78 -15.71
N GLN A 133 -3.80 -22.90 -16.41
CA GLN A 133 -2.66 -23.35 -17.18
C GLN A 133 -3.08 -23.54 -18.65
N ARG A 134 -2.12 -23.54 -19.58
CA ARG A 134 -2.41 -23.79 -21.02
C ARG A 134 -3.21 -25.08 -21.24
N GLY A 135 -2.85 -26.12 -20.48
CA GLY A 135 -3.51 -27.43 -20.59
C GLY A 135 -4.93 -27.46 -20.00
N SER A 136 -5.27 -26.59 -19.07
CA SER A 136 -6.60 -26.56 -18.43
C SER A 136 -7.56 -25.53 -19.03
N LEU A 137 -7.12 -24.70 -19.98
CA LEU A 137 -7.91 -23.59 -20.53
C LEU A 137 -9.27 -24.06 -21.06
N ASN A 138 -9.30 -25.07 -21.93
CA ASN A 138 -10.54 -25.57 -22.53
C ASN A 138 -11.48 -26.17 -21.48
N GLN A 139 -10.94 -26.83 -20.47
CA GLN A 139 -11.73 -27.40 -19.38
C GLN A 139 -12.41 -26.28 -18.56
N LEU A 140 -11.67 -25.22 -18.20
CA LEU A 140 -12.23 -24.11 -17.42
C LEU A 140 -13.24 -23.28 -18.22
N VAL A 141 -13.10 -23.20 -19.54
CA VAL A 141 -14.08 -22.59 -20.45
C VAL A 141 -15.36 -23.42 -20.54
N ALA A 142 -15.25 -24.73 -20.49
CA ALA A 142 -16.42 -25.64 -20.54
C ALA A 142 -17.23 -25.57 -19.23
N GLY A 143 -16.57 -25.46 -18.09
CA GLY A 143 -17.20 -25.32 -16.78
C GLY A 143 -16.21 -25.54 -15.64
N ILE A 144 -16.54 -24.99 -14.48
CA ILE A 144 -15.75 -25.11 -13.25
C ILE A 144 -16.67 -25.58 -12.14
N GLU A 145 -16.36 -26.74 -11.58
CA GLU A 145 -17.04 -27.23 -10.37
C GLU A 145 -16.56 -26.41 -9.16
N LEU A 146 -17.50 -25.85 -8.39
CA LEU A 146 -17.18 -24.99 -7.24
C LEU A 146 -16.30 -25.71 -6.21
N GLU A 147 -16.51 -27.00 -6.03
CA GLU A 147 -15.79 -27.85 -5.07
C GLU A 147 -14.30 -27.97 -5.40
N ASN A 148 -13.91 -27.74 -6.65
CA ASN A 148 -12.52 -27.72 -7.08
C ASN A 148 -11.82 -26.40 -6.82
N LEU A 149 -12.56 -25.35 -6.42
CA LEU A 149 -12.02 -24.03 -6.10
C LEU A 149 -11.70 -23.92 -4.61
N GLN A 150 -10.66 -23.16 -4.29
CA GLN A 150 -10.35 -22.82 -2.91
C GLN A 150 -11.43 -21.92 -2.30
N GLN A 151 -11.59 -22.01 -0.98
CA GLN A 151 -12.70 -21.38 -0.26
C GLN A 151 -12.80 -19.86 -0.49
N SER A 152 -11.68 -19.13 -0.53
CA SER A 152 -11.72 -17.69 -0.80
C SER A 152 -12.28 -17.36 -2.20
N ILE A 153 -12.03 -18.21 -3.19
CA ILE A 153 -12.58 -18.03 -4.55
C ILE A 153 -14.08 -18.39 -4.55
N GLN A 154 -14.48 -19.45 -3.86
CA GLN A 154 -15.90 -19.81 -3.69
C GLN A 154 -16.68 -18.66 -3.00
N ASP A 155 -16.11 -18.12 -1.92
CA ASP A 155 -16.68 -16.99 -1.19
C ASP A 155 -16.82 -15.74 -2.07
N ALA A 156 -15.79 -15.47 -2.91
CA ALA A 156 -15.83 -14.34 -3.84
C ALA A 156 -16.91 -14.51 -4.93
N ILE A 157 -17.07 -15.73 -5.45
CA ILE A 157 -18.16 -16.07 -6.39
C ILE A 157 -19.52 -15.86 -5.72
N PHE A 158 -19.70 -16.36 -4.50
CA PHE A 158 -20.91 -16.16 -3.71
C PHE A 158 -21.19 -14.66 -3.49
N ALA A 159 -20.17 -13.90 -3.04
CA ALA A 159 -20.29 -12.46 -2.83
C ALA A 159 -20.66 -11.73 -4.12
N THR A 160 -20.04 -12.10 -5.25
CA THR A 160 -20.33 -11.51 -6.57
C THR A 160 -21.79 -11.67 -6.94
N ARG A 161 -22.34 -12.87 -6.77
CA ARG A 161 -23.77 -13.16 -6.99
C ARG A 161 -24.67 -12.38 -6.04
N GLN A 162 -24.32 -12.35 -4.75
CA GLN A 162 -25.08 -11.60 -3.73
C GLN A 162 -25.08 -10.09 -4.00
N LEU A 163 -24.03 -9.55 -4.57
CA LEU A 163 -23.93 -8.14 -4.95
C LEU A 163 -24.66 -7.82 -6.27
N GLY A 164 -25.10 -8.84 -7.01
CA GLY A 164 -25.85 -8.69 -8.25
C GLY A 164 -24.99 -8.53 -9.51
N PHE A 165 -23.75 -9.03 -9.49
CA PHE A 165 -22.84 -9.03 -10.63
C PHE A 165 -22.68 -10.43 -11.23
N GLN A 166 -22.35 -10.46 -12.52
CA GLN A 166 -22.16 -11.71 -13.27
C GLN A 166 -20.68 -12.05 -13.47
N TYR A 167 -19.79 -11.07 -13.52
CA TYR A 167 -18.38 -11.29 -13.87
C TYR A 167 -17.46 -10.99 -12.69
N LEU A 168 -16.50 -11.90 -12.49
CA LEU A 168 -15.47 -11.78 -11.45
C LEU A 168 -14.09 -12.02 -12.08
N TRP A 169 -13.16 -11.13 -11.86
CA TRP A 169 -11.76 -11.32 -12.20
C TRP A 169 -10.98 -11.88 -11.01
N VAL A 170 -10.25 -12.97 -11.24
CA VAL A 170 -9.40 -13.64 -10.24
C VAL A 170 -8.06 -13.94 -10.90
N ASP A 171 -6.98 -13.40 -10.38
CA ASP A 171 -5.63 -13.50 -10.96
C ASP A 171 -5.21 -14.95 -11.25
N ALA A 172 -5.43 -15.87 -10.30
CA ALA A 172 -5.08 -17.29 -10.46
C ALA A 172 -5.81 -17.97 -11.63
N LEU A 173 -7.02 -17.52 -11.97
CA LEU A 173 -7.90 -18.15 -12.97
C LEU A 173 -8.04 -17.34 -14.27
N CYS A 174 -7.61 -16.07 -14.25
CA CYS A 174 -7.70 -15.19 -15.42
C CYS A 174 -6.35 -14.94 -16.09
N ILE A 175 -5.24 -15.31 -15.43
CA ILE A 175 -3.87 -15.25 -15.97
C ILE A 175 -3.35 -16.67 -16.20
N ILE A 176 -2.78 -16.95 -17.37
CA ILE A 176 -2.18 -18.27 -17.65
C ILE A 176 -0.84 -18.36 -16.93
N GLN A 177 -0.80 -19.12 -15.83
CA GLN A 177 0.30 -19.13 -14.88
C GLN A 177 1.58 -19.84 -15.39
N ASP A 178 1.46 -20.74 -16.35
CA ASP A 178 2.57 -21.44 -17.01
C ASP A 178 3.00 -20.81 -18.35
N CYS A 179 2.58 -19.57 -18.63
CA CYS A 179 2.95 -18.81 -19.82
C CYS A 179 3.59 -17.47 -19.46
N ALA A 180 4.92 -17.36 -19.57
CA ALA A 180 5.64 -16.14 -19.23
C ALA A 180 5.15 -14.90 -20.01
N LYS A 181 4.83 -15.05 -21.30
CA LYS A 181 4.31 -13.96 -22.14
C LYS A 181 2.92 -13.50 -21.69
N ASP A 182 2.00 -14.43 -21.44
CA ASP A 182 0.65 -14.08 -20.97
C ASP A 182 0.74 -13.40 -19.59
N LYS A 183 1.54 -13.98 -18.70
CA LYS A 183 1.77 -13.46 -17.35
C LYS A 183 2.30 -12.03 -17.36
N SER A 184 3.35 -11.75 -18.15
CA SER A 184 3.90 -10.40 -18.29
C SER A 184 2.86 -9.41 -18.85
N THR A 185 2.09 -9.83 -19.87
CA THR A 185 1.05 -8.99 -20.47
C THR A 185 -0.08 -8.70 -19.51
N GLU A 186 -0.60 -9.70 -18.80
CA GLU A 186 -1.73 -9.51 -17.88
C GLU A 186 -1.30 -8.77 -16.60
N ILE A 187 -0.08 -8.98 -16.09
CA ILE A 187 0.48 -8.20 -14.97
C ILE A 187 0.54 -6.72 -15.33
N SER A 188 0.98 -6.37 -16.53
CA SER A 188 1.01 -4.96 -16.97
C SER A 188 -0.39 -4.33 -17.06
N ARG A 189 -1.44 -5.14 -17.18
CA ARG A 189 -2.84 -4.70 -17.21
C ARG A 189 -3.53 -4.68 -15.84
N MET A 190 -2.92 -5.26 -14.80
CA MET A 190 -3.55 -5.36 -13.47
C MET A 190 -4.02 -3.99 -12.95
N ALA A 191 -3.22 -2.95 -13.15
CA ALA A 191 -3.58 -1.58 -12.80
C ALA A 191 -4.93 -1.17 -13.40
N SER A 192 -5.10 -1.37 -14.70
CA SER A 192 -6.34 -1.04 -15.40
C SER A 192 -7.50 -1.97 -15.01
N ILE A 193 -7.21 -3.24 -14.69
CA ILE A 193 -8.22 -4.20 -14.24
C ILE A 193 -8.83 -3.77 -12.91
N TYR A 194 -8.00 -3.46 -11.90
CA TYR A 194 -8.50 -2.99 -10.61
C TYR A 194 -9.15 -1.60 -10.70
N LYS A 195 -8.58 -0.69 -11.47
CA LYS A 195 -9.14 0.66 -11.70
C LYS A 195 -10.53 0.62 -12.32
N ASN A 196 -10.76 -0.27 -13.28
CA ASN A 196 -12.01 -0.39 -14.04
C ASN A 196 -13.01 -1.36 -13.42
N ALA A 197 -12.64 -2.14 -12.41
CA ALA A 197 -13.57 -2.96 -11.66
C ALA A 197 -14.67 -2.08 -11.02
N SER A 198 -15.91 -2.54 -11.10
CA SER A 198 -17.03 -1.86 -10.44
C SER A 198 -16.85 -1.81 -8.93
N VAL A 199 -16.35 -2.89 -8.35
CA VAL A 199 -15.96 -3.02 -6.94
C VAL A 199 -14.84 -4.05 -6.87
N THR A 200 -13.85 -3.80 -6.02
CA THR A 200 -12.87 -4.81 -5.63
C THR A 200 -13.29 -5.45 -4.30
N ILE A 201 -13.40 -6.77 -4.30
CA ILE A 201 -13.61 -7.58 -3.09
C ILE A 201 -12.23 -7.82 -2.49
N ALA A 202 -12.01 -7.34 -1.27
CA ALA A 202 -10.79 -7.60 -0.52
C ALA A 202 -11.06 -8.65 0.57
N ALA A 203 -10.46 -9.83 0.43
CA ALA A 203 -10.52 -10.92 1.41
C ALA A 203 -9.49 -10.68 2.54
N SER A 204 -9.62 -9.54 3.25
CA SER A 204 -8.57 -9.02 4.13
C SER A 204 -8.29 -9.89 5.34
N SER A 205 -9.31 -10.58 5.86
CA SER A 205 -9.19 -11.46 7.03
C SER A 205 -8.64 -12.86 6.74
N SER A 206 -8.39 -13.20 5.46
CA SER A 206 -7.95 -14.53 5.07
C SER A 206 -6.45 -14.58 4.81
N GLU A 207 -5.72 -15.43 5.54
CA GLU A 207 -4.28 -15.61 5.38
C GLU A 207 -3.89 -16.35 4.09
N ASN A 208 -4.83 -17.15 3.55
CA ASN A 208 -4.60 -17.93 2.35
C ASN A 208 -5.92 -18.30 1.64
N ALA A 209 -5.81 -18.76 0.40
CA ALA A 209 -6.96 -19.08 -0.43
C ALA A 209 -7.88 -20.18 0.12
N ALA A 210 -7.36 -21.09 0.97
CA ALA A 210 -8.13 -22.21 1.51
C ALA A 210 -9.04 -21.84 2.70
N HIS A 211 -8.74 -20.73 3.41
CA HIS A 211 -9.46 -20.38 4.62
C HIS A 211 -10.82 -19.72 4.39
N GLY A 212 -11.01 -19.06 3.24
CA GLY A 212 -12.20 -18.25 2.98
C GLY A 212 -12.26 -16.98 3.84
N PHE A 213 -13.29 -16.17 3.61
CA PHE A 213 -13.51 -14.92 4.34
C PHE A 213 -14.97 -14.69 4.76
N LEU A 214 -15.89 -15.55 4.34
CA LEU A 214 -17.30 -15.49 4.75
C LEU A 214 -17.60 -16.35 5.97
N THR A 215 -16.71 -17.27 6.31
CA THR A 215 -16.88 -18.16 7.46
C THR A 215 -16.79 -17.38 8.75
N GLN A 216 -17.74 -17.62 9.64
CA GLN A 216 -17.78 -17.01 10.96
C GLN A 216 -16.54 -17.41 11.76
N LYS A 217 -15.74 -16.45 12.26
CA LYS A 217 -14.62 -16.75 13.13
C LYS A 217 -15.09 -17.42 14.43
N LYS A 218 -14.32 -18.41 14.88
CA LYS A 218 -14.68 -19.27 16.03
C LYS A 218 -14.72 -18.53 17.37
N GLN A 219 -14.03 -17.40 17.49
CA GLN A 219 -14.05 -16.58 18.69
C GLN A 219 -14.78 -15.27 18.44
N PRO A 220 -15.79 -14.98 19.25
CA PRO A 220 -16.41 -13.68 19.22
C PRO A 220 -15.45 -12.60 19.70
N TYR A 221 -15.49 -11.41 19.08
CA TYR A 221 -14.96 -10.22 19.73
C TYR A 221 -15.62 -10.12 21.12
N CYS A 222 -14.83 -10.27 22.17
CA CYS A 222 -15.31 -10.06 23.53
C CYS A 222 -15.05 -8.59 23.85
N PRO A 223 -16.07 -7.78 24.09
CA PRO A 223 -15.86 -6.51 24.74
C PRO A 223 -15.23 -6.76 26.12
N ASP A 224 -14.42 -5.82 26.57
CA ASP A 224 -13.72 -5.98 27.85
C ASP A 224 -14.70 -6.12 29.01
N TYR A 225 -15.87 -5.44 28.90
CA TYR A 225 -16.91 -5.49 29.91
C TYR A 225 -18.31 -5.39 29.30
N ASP A 226 -19.27 -6.07 29.88
CA ASP A 226 -20.71 -5.84 29.69
C ASP A 226 -21.32 -5.24 30.96
N VAL A 227 -22.06 -4.15 30.79
CA VAL A 227 -22.73 -3.46 31.89
C VAL A 227 -24.23 -3.46 31.65
N ARG A 228 -24.97 -4.03 32.61
CA ARG A 228 -26.44 -4.01 32.60
C ARG A 228 -26.93 -2.68 33.15
N VAL A 229 -27.68 -1.94 32.35
CA VAL A 229 -28.20 -0.61 32.71
C VAL A 229 -29.72 -0.71 32.90
N PRO A 230 -30.22 -0.48 34.11
CA PRO A 230 -31.68 -0.38 34.35
C PRO A 230 -32.26 0.80 33.56
N MET A 231 -33.36 0.57 32.91
CA MET A 231 -34.13 1.56 32.15
C MET A 231 -35.53 1.74 32.71
N ALA A 232 -36.28 2.70 32.19
CA ALA A 232 -37.71 2.87 32.56
C ALA A 232 -38.52 1.59 32.28
N ASN A 233 -39.62 1.40 33.02
CA ASN A 233 -40.53 0.28 32.89
C ASN A 233 -39.94 -1.10 33.23
N ASN A 234 -39.01 -1.18 34.17
CA ASN A 234 -38.31 -2.43 34.57
C ASN A 234 -37.62 -3.19 33.43
N VAL A 235 -37.22 -2.49 32.38
CA VAL A 235 -36.44 -3.05 31.29
C VAL A 235 -34.95 -2.84 31.58
N THR A 236 -34.12 -3.78 31.21
CA THR A 236 -32.66 -3.69 31.35
C THR A 236 -32.01 -3.70 29.97
N GLY A 237 -31.17 -2.72 29.71
CA GLY A 237 -30.33 -2.70 28.52
C GLY A 237 -28.90 -3.18 28.83
N THR A 238 -28.15 -3.62 27.81
CA THR A 238 -26.77 -4.04 27.94
C THR A 238 -25.85 -3.11 27.14
N VAL A 239 -24.92 -2.50 27.84
CA VAL A 239 -23.84 -1.68 27.24
C VAL A 239 -22.56 -2.47 27.24
N TYR A 240 -21.95 -2.60 26.08
CA TYR A 240 -20.64 -3.22 25.92
C TYR A 240 -19.56 -2.14 25.94
N LEU A 241 -18.58 -2.30 26.80
CA LEU A 241 -17.46 -1.38 26.96
C LEU A 241 -16.19 -2.01 26.40
N SER A 242 -15.47 -1.29 25.55
CA SER A 242 -14.17 -1.68 25.03
C SER A 242 -13.13 -0.62 25.39
N THR A 243 -11.98 -1.07 25.88
CA THR A 243 -10.81 -0.23 26.14
C THR A 243 -9.90 -0.25 24.92
N GLY A 244 -9.85 0.84 24.21
CA GLY A 244 -9.02 1.01 23.01
C GLY A 244 -9.76 0.81 21.69
N PRO A 245 -9.12 1.21 20.59
CA PRO A 245 -9.62 0.97 19.26
C PRO A 245 -9.48 -0.50 18.88
N TYR A 246 -10.41 -0.98 18.08
CA TYR A 246 -10.25 -2.27 17.42
C TYR A 246 -9.22 -2.15 16.29
N GLU A 247 -8.17 -2.94 16.36
CA GLU A 247 -7.17 -3.08 15.31
C GLU A 247 -7.42 -4.40 14.56
N PRO A 248 -7.93 -4.35 13.32
CA PRO A 248 -8.15 -5.55 12.55
C PRO A 248 -6.81 -6.19 12.14
N ASP A 249 -6.69 -7.51 12.27
CA ASP A 249 -5.59 -8.24 11.63
C ASP A 249 -5.97 -8.53 10.18
N HIS A 250 -5.32 -7.82 9.27
CA HIS A 250 -5.53 -7.96 7.83
C HIS A 250 -4.28 -8.55 7.16
N PRO A 251 -4.17 -9.88 7.05
CA PRO A 251 -3.06 -10.53 6.36
C PRO A 251 -2.85 -10.03 4.93
N LEU A 252 -3.94 -9.62 4.28
CA LEU A 252 -3.91 -9.06 2.93
C LEU A 252 -3.03 -7.80 2.84
N ASP A 253 -3.06 -6.95 3.87
CA ASP A 253 -2.33 -5.68 3.87
C ASP A 253 -0.81 -5.88 4.02
N LYS A 254 -0.37 -7.09 4.40
CA LYS A 254 1.05 -7.45 4.47
C LYS A 254 1.67 -7.81 3.11
N ARG A 255 0.86 -7.89 2.04
CA ARG A 255 1.33 -8.26 0.69
C ARG A 255 1.64 -7.03 -0.16
N GLY A 256 2.81 -7.02 -0.83
CA GLY A 256 3.24 -5.89 -1.66
C GLY A 256 2.29 -5.54 -2.81
N TRP A 257 1.82 -6.54 -3.55
CA TRP A 257 0.92 -6.33 -4.70
C TRP A 257 -0.42 -5.70 -4.32
N THR A 258 -0.92 -5.97 -3.11
CA THR A 258 -2.24 -5.50 -2.69
C THR A 258 -2.33 -4.00 -2.47
N LEU A 259 -1.20 -3.31 -2.27
CA LEU A 259 -1.22 -1.85 -2.21
C LEU A 259 -1.70 -1.24 -3.53
N GLN A 260 -1.18 -1.75 -4.67
CA GLN A 260 -1.63 -1.31 -6.00
C GLN A 260 -3.11 -1.64 -6.23
N GLU A 261 -3.54 -2.84 -5.84
CA GLU A 261 -4.93 -3.29 -5.94
C GLU A 261 -5.86 -2.36 -5.16
N PHE A 262 -5.45 -2.00 -3.93
CA PHE A 262 -6.17 -1.07 -3.08
C PHE A 262 -6.21 0.34 -3.66
N MET A 263 -5.06 0.92 -3.99
CA MET A 263 -4.95 2.32 -4.42
C MET A 263 -5.64 2.61 -5.75
N LEU A 264 -5.64 1.67 -6.68
CA LEU A 264 -6.23 1.88 -7.99
C LEU A 264 -7.72 1.57 -8.04
N SER A 265 -8.25 0.81 -7.09
CA SER A 265 -9.67 0.48 -7.04
C SER A 265 -10.53 1.71 -6.77
N SER A 266 -11.55 1.91 -7.59
CA SER A 266 -12.50 3.01 -7.39
C SER A 266 -13.42 2.77 -6.19
N ARG A 267 -13.64 1.51 -5.83
CA ARG A 267 -14.51 1.06 -4.73
C ARG A 267 -13.98 -0.22 -4.14
N MET A 268 -13.91 -0.28 -2.83
CA MET A 268 -13.49 -1.46 -2.09
C MET A 268 -14.62 -1.95 -1.19
N LEU A 269 -14.83 -3.25 -1.19
CA LEU A 269 -15.64 -3.96 -0.23
C LEU A 269 -14.72 -4.91 0.53
N ILE A 270 -14.42 -4.58 1.78
CA ILE A 270 -13.36 -5.21 2.56
C ILE A 270 -13.98 -6.16 3.58
N PHE A 271 -13.75 -7.45 3.41
CA PHE A 271 -14.16 -8.49 4.34
C PHE A 271 -13.09 -8.60 5.44
N SER A 272 -13.32 -7.82 6.50
CA SER A 272 -12.50 -7.79 7.70
C SER A 272 -12.87 -8.93 8.65
N ASP A 273 -12.22 -9.01 9.80
CA ASP A 273 -12.42 -10.06 10.79
C ASP A 273 -13.84 -10.14 11.33
N TYR A 274 -14.44 -9.00 11.61
CA TYR A 274 -15.73 -8.91 12.28
C TYR A 274 -16.76 -8.05 11.55
N GLU A 275 -16.33 -7.25 10.58
CA GLU A 275 -17.20 -6.35 9.84
C GLU A 275 -16.92 -6.37 8.36
N LEU A 276 -17.98 -6.11 7.59
CA LEU A 276 -17.86 -5.76 6.19
C LEU A 276 -17.66 -4.26 6.09
N LEU A 277 -16.54 -3.84 5.50
CA LEU A 277 -16.16 -2.45 5.38
C LEU A 277 -16.32 -1.98 3.95
N TRP A 278 -16.54 -0.70 3.80
CA TRP A 278 -16.68 0.00 2.54
C TRP A 278 -15.74 1.19 2.46
N GLN A 279 -15.14 1.37 1.31
CA GLN A 279 -14.39 2.56 0.94
C GLN A 279 -14.60 2.88 -0.53
N CYS A 280 -14.60 4.16 -0.88
CA CYS A 280 -14.51 4.63 -2.26
C CYS A 280 -13.68 5.93 -2.29
N LYS A 281 -13.46 6.49 -3.47
CA LYS A 281 -12.64 7.71 -3.61
C LYS A 281 -13.19 8.96 -2.91
N GLU A 282 -14.46 8.96 -2.51
CA GLU A 282 -15.13 10.07 -1.83
C GLU A 282 -15.54 9.75 -0.39
N VAL A 283 -15.43 8.49 -0.01
CA VAL A 283 -15.87 8.03 1.31
C VAL A 283 -14.76 7.23 1.94
N ASP A 284 -14.29 7.70 3.08
CA ASP A 284 -13.29 7.03 3.89
C ASP A 284 -13.77 5.67 4.39
N LEU A 285 -12.81 4.85 4.82
CA LEU A 285 -13.07 3.51 5.34
C LEU A 285 -14.11 3.54 6.47
N ARG A 286 -15.18 2.81 6.28
CA ARG A 286 -16.25 2.68 7.28
C ARG A 286 -16.96 1.33 7.17
N SER A 287 -17.65 0.94 8.24
CA SER A 287 -18.56 -0.19 8.18
C SER A 287 -19.68 0.03 7.14
N VAL A 288 -20.09 -1.02 6.43
CA VAL A 288 -21.29 -0.98 5.56
C VAL A 288 -22.54 -0.68 6.37
N SER A 289 -22.51 -0.95 7.66
CA SER A 289 -23.54 -0.59 8.63
C SER A 289 -23.40 0.88 9.00
N ALA A 290 -24.43 1.69 8.80
CA ALA A 290 -24.42 3.13 9.07
C ALA A 290 -24.09 3.53 10.53
N ARG A 291 -23.94 2.58 11.43
CA ARG A 291 -23.68 2.75 12.86
C ARG A 291 -22.59 1.80 13.37
N GLY A 292 -21.65 1.42 12.50
CA GLY A 292 -20.49 0.62 12.87
C GLY A 292 -19.51 1.39 13.76
N LEU A 293 -18.51 0.70 14.29
CA LEU A 293 -17.42 1.33 15.04
C LEU A 293 -16.62 2.27 14.14
N GLU A 294 -16.17 3.37 14.71
CA GLU A 294 -15.13 4.17 14.09
C GLU A 294 -13.81 3.40 14.21
N TYR A 295 -13.23 3.08 13.07
CA TYR A 295 -11.90 2.50 13.03
C TYR A 295 -10.88 3.61 13.19
N LEU A 296 -9.87 3.38 14.03
CA LEU A 296 -8.64 4.13 13.89
C LEU A 296 -8.02 3.67 12.57
N GLN A 297 -7.95 4.58 11.63
CA GLN A 297 -7.14 4.38 10.43
C GLN A 297 -5.68 4.39 10.87
N LEU A 298 -5.09 3.20 11.05
CA LEU A 298 -3.65 3.04 11.25
C LEU A 298 -2.87 3.40 9.98
N LEU A 299 -3.51 3.26 8.83
CA LEU A 299 -3.00 3.74 7.55
C LEU A 299 -3.60 5.12 7.34
N GLU A 300 -2.77 6.13 7.20
CA GLU A 300 -3.23 7.41 6.66
C GLU A 300 -4.01 7.10 5.38
N SER A 301 -5.26 7.50 5.35
CA SER A 301 -6.03 7.44 4.11
C SER A 301 -5.26 8.24 3.11
N LEU A 302 -4.72 7.55 2.10
CA LEU A 302 -4.04 8.24 1.02
C LEU A 302 -5.02 9.28 0.48
N PRO A 303 -4.64 10.57 0.47
CA PRO A 303 -5.55 11.62 0.05
C PRO A 303 -5.84 11.43 -1.44
N TRP A 304 -6.91 10.70 -1.73
CA TRP A 304 -7.40 10.49 -3.10
C TRP A 304 -7.56 11.80 -3.87
N THR A 305 -7.74 12.88 -3.12
CA THR A 305 -7.82 14.26 -3.63
C THR A 305 -6.53 14.73 -4.31
N VAL A 306 -5.36 14.20 -3.95
CA VAL A 306 -4.08 14.53 -4.61
C VAL A 306 -3.95 13.87 -5.99
N PHE A 307 -4.80 12.89 -6.28
CA PHE A 307 -4.98 12.37 -7.64
C PHE A 307 -5.76 13.35 -8.54
N ASP A 308 -6.33 14.41 -7.96
CA ASP A 308 -7.11 15.43 -8.67
C ASP A 308 -6.48 16.79 -8.42
N ASN A 309 -6.11 17.51 -9.49
CA ASN A 309 -5.44 18.80 -9.42
C ASN A 309 -6.35 19.95 -8.90
N ASP A 310 -7.61 19.66 -8.55
CA ASP A 310 -8.63 20.66 -8.21
C ASP A 310 -8.84 20.87 -6.70
N THR A 311 -7.96 20.32 -5.84
CA THR A 311 -8.11 20.41 -4.38
C THR A 311 -7.20 21.45 -3.74
N GLU A 312 -7.67 22.08 -2.65
CA GLU A 312 -6.83 22.97 -1.85
C GLU A 312 -5.68 22.19 -1.18
N PRO A 313 -4.45 22.70 -1.21
CA PRO A 313 -3.30 22.05 -0.63
C PRO A 313 -3.45 21.83 0.88
N PHE A 314 -3.00 20.67 1.37
CA PHE A 314 -3.04 20.33 2.79
C PHE A 314 -1.76 20.77 3.53
N TYR A 315 -0.60 20.65 2.86
CA TYR A 315 0.73 20.93 3.43
C TYR A 315 1.40 22.21 2.90
N GLY A 316 0.64 23.17 2.43
CA GLY A 316 1.17 24.47 1.96
C GLY A 316 1.14 24.61 0.44
N SER A 317 1.58 23.62 -0.31
CA SER A 317 1.45 23.62 -1.77
C SER A 317 1.00 22.26 -2.30
N LEU A 318 0.39 22.25 -3.48
CA LEU A 318 0.01 20.98 -4.14
C LEU A 318 1.23 20.09 -4.43
N GLU A 319 2.38 20.67 -4.61
CA GLU A 319 3.63 19.92 -4.84
C GLU A 319 4.13 19.25 -3.57
N ASP A 320 3.99 19.90 -2.42
CA ASP A 320 4.34 19.31 -1.12
C ASP A 320 3.40 18.15 -0.80
N ASP A 321 2.11 18.28 -1.11
CA ASP A 321 1.14 17.22 -0.94
C ASP A 321 1.46 16.00 -1.83
N LYS A 322 1.87 16.22 -3.08
CA LYS A 322 2.28 15.14 -3.99
C LYS A 322 3.53 14.44 -3.50
N LEU A 323 4.53 15.19 -3.06
CA LEU A 323 5.77 14.64 -2.50
C LEU A 323 5.49 13.82 -1.24
N TYR A 324 4.69 14.36 -0.32
CA TYR A 324 4.25 13.66 0.89
C TYR A 324 3.51 12.36 0.55
N LEU A 325 2.56 12.42 -0.37
CA LEU A 325 1.85 11.23 -0.84
C LEU A 325 2.81 10.16 -1.35
N TRP A 326 3.79 10.54 -2.17
CA TRP A 326 4.75 9.56 -2.69
C TRP A 326 5.62 8.95 -1.60
N LYS A 327 6.12 9.75 -0.66
CA LYS A 327 6.88 9.27 0.51
C LYS A 327 6.03 8.28 1.33
N THR A 328 4.76 8.59 1.55
CA THR A 328 3.81 7.70 2.24
C THR A 328 3.56 6.40 1.48
N ILE A 329 3.40 6.46 0.15
CA ILE A 329 3.27 5.26 -0.69
C ILE A 329 4.49 4.37 -0.56
N VAL A 330 5.69 4.92 -0.66
CA VAL A 330 6.94 4.15 -0.56
C VAL A 330 7.04 3.50 0.82
N TRP A 331 6.77 4.26 1.89
CA TRP A 331 6.78 3.75 3.26
C TRP A 331 5.80 2.58 3.45
N GLN A 332 4.54 2.76 3.13
CA GLN A 332 3.51 1.72 3.24
C GLN A 332 3.79 0.49 2.35
N TYR A 333 4.33 0.73 1.15
CA TYR A 333 4.66 -0.33 0.23
C TYR A 333 5.84 -1.18 0.70
N THR A 334 6.89 -0.52 1.17
CA THR A 334 8.15 -1.20 1.51
C THR A 334 8.10 -1.93 2.85
N ASP A 335 7.09 -1.65 3.67
CA ASP A 335 6.73 -2.42 4.87
C ASP A 335 6.02 -3.75 4.54
N ARG A 336 5.60 -3.94 3.28
CA ARG A 336 4.89 -5.14 2.83
C ARG A 336 5.85 -6.23 2.32
N GLU A 337 5.38 -7.47 2.40
CA GLU A 337 6.11 -8.65 1.93
C GLU A 337 5.85 -8.92 0.43
N LEU A 338 6.89 -9.31 -0.30
CA LEU A 338 6.81 -9.83 -1.66
C LEU A 338 7.29 -11.28 -1.69
N THR A 339 6.52 -12.17 -2.34
CA THR A 339 6.94 -13.56 -2.56
C THR A 339 8.17 -13.65 -3.46
N ASN A 340 8.23 -12.79 -4.47
CA ASN A 340 9.39 -12.61 -5.33
C ASN A 340 9.92 -11.19 -5.13
N ALA A 341 11.11 -11.06 -4.56
CA ALA A 341 11.73 -9.75 -4.28
C ALA A 341 12.01 -8.93 -5.55
N ASP A 342 12.18 -9.60 -6.71
CA ASP A 342 12.44 -8.92 -7.99
C ASP A 342 11.18 -8.20 -8.53
N ASP A 343 9.99 -8.52 -8.01
CA ASP A 343 8.76 -7.82 -8.36
C ASP A 343 8.64 -6.43 -7.71
N LYS A 344 9.64 -5.98 -6.95
CA LYS A 344 9.54 -4.78 -6.11
C LYS A 344 9.12 -3.51 -6.88
N LEU A 345 9.62 -3.29 -8.09
CA LEU A 345 9.20 -2.18 -8.94
C LEU A 345 7.92 -2.50 -9.72
N ASN A 346 7.73 -3.76 -10.11
CA ASN A 346 6.54 -4.19 -10.86
C ASN A 346 5.26 -4.02 -10.03
N ALA A 347 5.31 -4.31 -8.73
CA ALA A 347 4.15 -4.26 -7.85
C ALA A 347 3.66 -2.82 -7.55
N VAL A 348 4.45 -1.78 -7.85
CA VAL A 348 4.03 -0.37 -7.77
C VAL A 348 3.91 0.30 -9.14
N MET A 349 4.25 -0.43 -10.22
CA MET A 349 4.31 0.14 -11.57
C MET A 349 2.97 0.73 -12.02
N GLY A 350 1.85 0.13 -11.65
CA GLY A 350 0.55 0.66 -12.00
C GLY A 350 0.23 1.98 -11.28
N ILE A 351 0.70 2.13 -10.04
CA ILE A 351 0.58 3.39 -9.28
C ILE A 351 1.46 4.45 -9.93
N THR A 352 2.74 4.14 -10.20
CA THR A 352 3.64 5.11 -10.83
C THR A 352 3.14 5.53 -12.20
N SER A 353 2.67 4.63 -13.05
CA SER A 353 2.15 4.96 -14.38
C SER A 353 0.91 5.86 -14.34
N GLU A 354 0.02 5.66 -13.35
CA GLU A 354 -1.12 6.54 -13.15
C GLU A 354 -0.66 7.94 -12.71
N LEU A 355 0.26 8.00 -11.75
CA LEU A 355 0.80 9.27 -11.24
C LEU A 355 1.66 10.00 -12.28
N GLU A 356 2.42 9.29 -13.15
CA GLU A 356 3.14 9.88 -14.29
C GLU A 356 2.21 10.67 -15.20
N THR A 357 1.05 10.07 -15.48
CA THR A 357 0.02 10.73 -16.32
C THR A 357 -0.57 11.95 -15.64
N LEU A 358 -0.91 11.83 -14.33
CA LEU A 358 -1.54 12.90 -13.57
C LEU A 358 -0.59 14.05 -13.25
N TRP A 359 0.64 13.73 -12.86
CA TRP A 359 1.62 14.72 -12.43
C TRP A 359 2.47 15.26 -13.58
N ARG A 360 2.38 14.62 -14.76
CA ARG A 360 3.20 14.96 -15.95
C ARG A 360 4.70 14.97 -15.62
N ASP A 361 5.12 13.99 -14.84
CA ASP A 361 6.50 13.79 -14.42
C ASP A 361 6.94 12.34 -14.73
N ILE A 362 8.22 12.04 -14.60
CA ILE A 362 8.81 10.73 -14.90
C ILE A 362 9.29 10.10 -13.60
N ASN A 363 8.90 8.85 -13.37
CA ASN A 363 9.41 8.02 -12.29
C ASN A 363 10.57 7.15 -12.77
N ILE A 364 11.72 7.26 -12.11
CA ILE A 364 12.93 6.51 -12.45
C ILE A 364 13.32 5.66 -11.25
N TYR A 365 13.15 4.36 -11.34
CA TYR A 365 13.43 3.41 -10.26
C TYR A 365 12.82 3.80 -8.91
N GLY A 366 11.59 4.33 -8.90
CA GLY A 366 10.90 4.72 -7.69
C GLY A 366 11.19 6.14 -7.20
N LEU A 367 11.93 6.96 -7.94
CA LEU A 367 12.18 8.37 -7.65
C LEU A 367 11.60 9.25 -8.77
N TRP A 368 10.90 10.32 -8.40
CA TRP A 368 10.34 11.29 -9.34
C TRP A 368 11.39 12.30 -9.78
N LYS A 369 11.42 12.63 -11.06
CA LYS A 369 12.39 13.57 -11.62
C LYS A 369 12.34 14.92 -10.92
N LYS A 370 11.14 15.43 -10.67
CA LYS A 370 10.92 16.74 -10.06
C LYS A 370 11.51 16.87 -8.66
N TRP A 371 11.39 15.83 -7.84
CA TRP A 371 11.85 15.78 -6.45
C TRP A 371 13.05 14.85 -6.26
N PHE A 372 13.84 14.64 -7.29
CA PHE A 372 14.88 13.62 -7.30
C PHE A 372 15.87 13.76 -6.15
N ILE A 373 16.36 14.99 -5.87
CA ILE A 373 17.30 15.27 -4.76
C ILE A 373 16.65 14.95 -3.41
N ASP A 374 15.42 15.38 -3.20
CA ASP A 374 14.68 15.11 -1.97
C ASP A 374 14.48 13.59 -1.77
N LEU A 375 14.08 12.90 -2.83
CA LEU A 375 13.84 11.47 -2.81
C LEU A 375 15.11 10.62 -2.74
N LEU A 376 16.30 11.18 -2.97
CA LEU A 376 17.56 10.51 -2.66
C LEU A 376 17.83 10.38 -1.16
N ALA A 377 17.13 11.14 -0.29
CA ALA A 377 17.33 11.08 1.16
C ALA A 377 16.51 9.99 1.86
N TRP A 378 16.14 8.94 1.16
CA TRP A 378 15.52 7.78 1.78
C TRP A 378 16.50 7.04 2.72
N HIS A 379 15.97 6.33 3.74
CA HIS A 379 16.78 5.50 4.64
C HIS A 379 15.96 4.31 5.15
N LYS A 380 16.63 3.33 5.72
CA LYS A 380 15.99 2.24 6.45
C LYS A 380 15.88 2.63 7.93
N PRO A 381 14.66 2.71 8.50
CA PRO A 381 14.50 2.96 9.93
C PRO A 381 14.84 1.73 10.78
N ASP A 382 14.73 0.53 10.23
CA ASP A 382 15.12 -0.71 10.88
C ASP A 382 16.49 -1.16 10.37
N LEU A 383 17.48 -1.12 11.26
CA LEU A 383 18.87 -1.50 10.97
C LEU A 383 19.10 -3.02 11.05
N LYS A 384 18.06 -3.83 11.24
CA LYS A 384 18.22 -5.28 11.20
C LYS A 384 18.73 -5.70 9.83
N ARG A 385 19.79 -6.48 9.86
CA ARG A 385 20.42 -7.03 8.67
C ARG A 385 19.48 -8.00 7.97
N GLU A 386 18.85 -7.52 6.90
CA GLU A 386 18.26 -8.37 5.89
C GLU A 386 19.29 -8.57 4.77
N LYS A 387 18.88 -9.00 3.63
CA LYS A 387 19.77 -9.24 2.48
C LYS A 387 20.46 -7.95 2.01
N GLY A 388 21.68 -8.06 1.51
CA GLY A 388 22.40 -6.95 0.88
C GLY A 388 21.66 -6.35 -0.34
N ARG A 389 22.23 -5.29 -0.91
CA ARG A 389 21.66 -4.61 -2.09
C ARG A 389 21.55 -5.56 -3.29
N ASN A 390 20.43 -5.47 -3.99
CA ASN A 390 20.23 -6.16 -5.27
C ASN A 390 20.40 -5.16 -6.43
N LEU A 391 21.64 -5.00 -6.90
CA LEU A 391 21.98 -4.09 -7.98
C LEU A 391 21.50 -4.56 -9.36
N LYS A 392 21.13 -5.83 -9.50
CA LYS A 392 20.44 -6.34 -10.70
C LYS A 392 18.99 -5.88 -10.77
N ARG A 393 18.38 -5.59 -9.62
CA ARG A 393 16.99 -5.10 -9.54
C ARG A 393 16.90 -3.60 -9.75
N ALA A 394 17.75 -2.83 -9.10
CA ALA A 394 17.78 -1.36 -9.20
C ALA A 394 19.16 -0.81 -8.87
N PRO A 395 19.50 0.41 -9.35
CA PRO A 395 20.74 1.10 -8.97
C PRO A 395 20.80 1.36 -7.47
N SER A 396 22.01 1.52 -6.93
CA SER A 396 22.25 1.73 -5.49
C SER A 396 21.56 2.97 -4.91
N TRP A 397 21.36 3.99 -5.70
CA TRP A 397 20.68 5.22 -5.31
C TRP A 397 19.15 5.06 -5.19
N SER A 398 18.58 4.00 -5.74
CA SER A 398 17.16 3.67 -5.61
C SER A 398 16.89 2.86 -4.36
N TRP A 399 15.84 3.22 -3.63
CA TRP A 399 15.33 2.42 -2.50
C TRP A 399 14.94 1.00 -2.92
N ALA A 400 14.60 0.80 -4.18
CA ALA A 400 14.25 -0.53 -4.69
C ALA A 400 15.44 -1.50 -4.72
N SER A 401 16.67 -1.03 -4.55
CA SER A 401 17.86 -1.89 -4.42
C SER A 401 17.91 -2.66 -3.10
N LEU A 402 17.21 -2.21 -2.07
CA LEU A 402 17.16 -2.85 -0.75
C LEU A 402 15.79 -3.49 -0.46
N ASP A 403 15.77 -4.46 0.44
CA ASP A 403 14.55 -5.02 1.02
C ASP A 403 14.25 -4.38 2.38
N GLY A 404 12.98 -4.48 2.83
CA GLY A 404 12.50 -3.90 4.08
C GLY A 404 11.97 -2.47 3.95
N MET A 405 11.46 -1.95 5.06
CA MET A 405 10.80 -0.65 5.14
C MET A 405 11.74 0.50 4.81
N ILE A 406 11.23 1.48 4.06
CA ILE A 406 11.93 2.70 3.67
C ILE A 406 11.20 3.90 4.25
N ALA A 407 11.94 4.83 4.83
CA ALA A 407 11.42 6.07 5.39
C ALA A 407 12.12 7.30 4.79
N TYR A 408 11.50 8.45 5.01
CA TYR A 408 12.01 9.77 4.64
C TYR A 408 11.87 10.72 5.82
N GLU A 409 12.81 11.63 5.97
CA GLU A 409 12.76 12.68 7.00
C GLU A 409 12.68 14.04 6.33
N GLY A 410 11.59 14.76 6.59
CA GLY A 410 11.41 16.14 6.14
C GLY A 410 11.45 16.34 4.62
N SER A 411 11.59 17.58 4.20
CA SER A 411 11.83 17.99 2.80
C SER A 411 13.14 18.72 2.70
N ILE A 412 13.88 18.51 1.61
CA ILE A 412 15.23 19.05 1.42
C ILE A 412 15.19 20.33 0.60
N THR A 413 15.81 21.39 1.13
CA THR A 413 16.24 22.52 0.31
C THR A 413 17.52 22.14 -0.38
N ALA A 414 17.44 21.87 -1.69
CA ALA A 414 18.53 21.26 -2.45
C ALA A 414 19.75 22.17 -2.60
N ASP A 415 20.94 21.67 -2.29
CA ASP A 415 22.24 22.23 -2.69
C ASP A 415 22.78 21.52 -3.94
N ALA A 416 22.60 20.20 -4.02
CA ALA A 416 22.99 19.43 -5.20
C ALA A 416 22.07 19.74 -6.39
N ILE A 417 22.64 19.66 -7.60
CA ILE A 417 21.95 19.97 -8.86
C ILE A 417 21.94 18.70 -9.73
N VAL A 418 20.77 18.32 -10.23
CA VAL A 418 20.62 17.23 -11.19
C VAL A 418 21.02 17.75 -12.58
N LYS A 419 22.12 17.23 -13.13
CA LYS A 419 22.62 17.60 -14.45
C LYS A 419 22.11 16.68 -15.56
N VAL A 420 22.14 15.37 -15.30
CA VAL A 420 21.58 14.35 -16.19
C VAL A 420 20.76 13.37 -15.36
N LEU A 421 19.56 13.07 -15.82
CA LEU A 421 18.70 12.09 -15.19
C LEU A 421 17.97 11.27 -16.26
N THR A 422 18.45 10.05 -16.44
CA THR A 422 17.86 9.04 -17.34
C THR A 422 17.82 7.69 -16.63
N ILE A 423 17.15 6.72 -17.24
CA ILE A 423 17.15 5.33 -16.76
C ILE A 423 18.55 4.72 -16.69
N GLN A 424 19.48 5.19 -17.52
CA GLN A 424 20.85 4.64 -17.62
C GLN A 424 21.91 5.47 -16.91
N THR A 425 21.69 6.78 -16.76
CA THR A 425 22.70 7.70 -16.29
C THR A 425 22.12 8.74 -15.36
N VAL A 426 22.71 8.90 -14.21
CA VAL A 426 22.43 9.97 -13.24
C VAL A 426 23.73 10.73 -12.97
N VAL A 427 23.73 12.03 -13.28
CA VAL A 427 24.84 12.93 -13.00
C VAL A 427 24.37 14.05 -12.10
N LEU A 428 25.03 14.21 -10.96
CA LEU A 428 24.83 15.30 -10.02
C LEU A 428 26.03 16.23 -10.01
N THR A 429 25.76 17.53 -9.88
CA THR A 429 26.75 18.53 -9.50
C THR A 429 26.57 18.82 -8.02
N CYS A 430 27.51 18.43 -7.17
CA CYS A 430 27.40 18.48 -5.72
C CYS A 430 28.74 18.76 -5.03
N ARG A 431 28.67 19.13 -3.74
CA ARG A 431 29.84 19.25 -2.86
C ARG A 431 30.17 17.87 -2.28
N MET A 432 31.46 17.57 -2.15
CA MET A 432 31.90 16.30 -1.60
C MET A 432 33.10 16.51 -0.66
N LEU A 433 33.11 15.70 0.40
CA LEU A 433 34.17 15.66 1.41
C LEU A 433 34.53 14.19 1.71
N LYS A 434 35.79 13.90 1.94
CA LYS A 434 36.20 12.57 2.42
C LYS A 434 35.76 12.38 3.88
N VAL A 435 35.37 11.17 4.24
CA VAL A 435 34.92 10.84 5.60
C VAL A 435 36.04 11.15 6.63
N ASN A 436 37.29 10.89 6.32
CA ASN A 436 38.44 11.14 7.19
C ASN A 436 38.79 12.63 7.37
N GLU A 437 38.24 13.52 6.54
CA GLU A 437 38.42 14.97 6.65
C GLU A 437 37.42 15.62 7.61
N VAL A 438 36.35 14.88 8.00
CA VAL A 438 35.26 15.38 8.84
C VAL A 438 35.35 14.75 10.23
N LYS A 439 35.23 15.59 11.28
CA LYS A 439 35.20 15.10 12.66
C LYS A 439 33.89 14.33 12.92
N LYS A 440 33.99 13.20 13.61
CA LYS A 440 32.83 12.30 13.90
C LYS A 440 31.69 12.96 14.67
N ASP A 441 31.99 13.97 15.49
CA ASP A 441 30.99 14.72 16.25
C ASP A 441 30.16 15.70 15.41
N LYS A 442 30.55 15.95 14.17
CA LYS A 442 29.87 16.84 13.22
C LYS A 442 28.90 16.13 12.28
N VAL A 443 28.91 14.82 12.27
CA VAL A 443 28.12 14.01 11.33
C VAL A 443 27.51 12.81 12.04
N ASN A 444 26.24 12.60 11.83
CA ASN A 444 25.53 11.37 12.19
C ASN A 444 25.23 10.57 10.91
N THR A 445 25.74 9.36 10.82
CA THR A 445 25.62 8.51 9.64
C THR A 445 24.63 7.39 9.87
N ILE A 446 23.66 7.26 8.96
CA ILE A 446 22.75 6.11 8.87
C ILE A 446 23.21 5.28 7.68
N VAL A 447 23.64 4.07 7.94
CA VAL A 447 24.09 3.17 6.91
C VAL A 447 23.00 2.18 6.59
N GLU A 448 22.72 2.04 5.33
CA GLU A 448 21.59 1.30 4.83
C GLU A 448 21.88 -0.19 4.72
N GLY A 449 20.99 -0.98 5.30
CA GLY A 449 21.01 -2.43 5.12
C GLY A 449 21.95 -3.19 6.03
N THR A 450 22.37 -2.57 7.16
CA THR A 450 23.44 -3.14 7.95
C THR A 450 23.35 -2.70 9.40
N ASP A 451 23.71 -3.57 10.33
CA ASP A 451 24.19 -3.14 11.63
C ASP A 451 25.28 -2.08 11.45
N LEU A 452 25.50 -1.21 12.43
CA LEU A 452 26.53 -0.15 12.41
C LEU A 452 27.94 -0.62 12.02
N GLU A 453 28.19 -1.94 11.98
CA GLU A 453 29.45 -2.57 11.60
C GLU A 453 29.60 -2.87 10.10
N VAL A 454 28.59 -2.58 9.28
CA VAL A 454 28.49 -3.11 7.92
C VAL A 454 28.91 -2.19 6.77
N PRO A 455 29.02 -0.85 6.91
CA PRO A 455 29.73 -0.11 5.88
C PRO A 455 31.12 -0.67 5.66
N GLU A 456 31.78 -1.04 6.75
CA GLU A 456 33.10 -1.66 6.66
C GLU A 456 33.04 -2.99 5.93
N THR A 457 31.99 -3.80 6.12
CA THR A 457 31.89 -5.12 5.47
C THR A 457 31.52 -5.01 4.00
N GLU A 458 30.54 -4.15 3.62
CA GLU A 458 30.21 -3.93 2.20
C GLU A 458 31.39 -3.32 1.46
N VAL A 459 32.10 -2.39 2.06
CA VAL A 459 33.32 -1.77 1.54
C VAL A 459 34.44 -2.79 1.45
N GLN A 460 34.64 -3.65 2.47
CA GLN A 460 35.64 -4.72 2.48
C GLN A 460 35.33 -5.81 1.46
N GLU A 461 34.06 -6.20 1.27
CA GLU A 461 33.65 -7.14 0.22
C GLU A 461 33.98 -6.62 -1.18
N MET A 462 34.01 -5.29 -1.36
CA MET A 462 34.45 -4.65 -2.60
C MET A 462 35.98 -4.50 -2.71
N GLY A 463 36.70 -4.89 -1.67
CA GLY A 463 38.15 -4.73 -1.61
C GLY A 463 38.62 -3.27 -1.42
N LEU A 464 37.75 -2.41 -0.89
CA LEU A 464 37.99 -0.98 -0.67
C LEU A 464 38.16 -0.69 0.82
N SER A 465 38.71 0.48 1.15
CA SER A 465 38.82 0.98 2.52
C SER A 465 37.71 1.95 2.84
N PHE A 466 37.30 2.03 4.12
CA PHE A 466 36.36 3.07 4.57
C PHE A 466 36.93 4.50 4.38
N ASP A 467 38.24 4.63 4.29
CA ASP A 467 38.91 5.90 3.92
C ASP A 467 38.60 6.36 2.49
N ASP A 468 38.10 5.45 1.62
CA ASP A 468 37.69 5.76 0.26
C ASP A 468 36.24 6.29 0.19
N VAL A 469 35.51 6.27 1.32
CA VAL A 469 34.12 6.77 1.41
C VAL A 469 34.13 8.29 1.45
N GLU A 470 33.19 8.87 0.72
CA GLU A 470 32.97 10.31 0.66
C GLU A 470 31.55 10.67 1.08
N TYR A 471 31.41 11.82 1.73
CA TYR A 471 30.12 12.49 1.93
C TYR A 471 29.77 13.29 0.69
N LEU A 472 28.52 13.18 0.25
CA LEU A 472 27.91 13.98 -0.80
C LEU A 472 26.79 14.82 -0.17
N LEU A 473 26.87 16.14 -0.27
CA LEU A 473 25.80 17.03 0.23
C LEU A 473 24.64 17.06 -0.77
N LEU A 474 23.43 16.70 -0.30
CA LEU A 474 22.18 16.86 -1.04
C LEU A 474 21.59 18.26 -0.84
N GLY A 475 21.63 18.77 0.40
CA GLY A 475 21.04 20.03 0.78
C GLY A 475 20.79 20.11 2.28
N THR A 476 19.83 20.92 2.68
CA THR A 476 19.49 21.17 4.08
C THR A 476 18.03 20.85 4.39
N VAL A 477 17.76 20.57 5.65
CA VAL A 477 16.42 20.32 6.20
C VAL A 477 16.18 21.28 7.36
N GLN A 478 15.04 21.97 7.34
CA GLN A 478 14.63 22.83 8.43
C GLN A 478 14.11 21.99 9.61
N ILE A 479 14.73 22.16 10.78
CA ILE A 479 14.31 21.51 12.03
C ILE A 479 13.88 22.60 13.02
N GLY A 480 12.57 22.79 13.16
CA GLY A 480 12.03 23.91 13.94
C GLY A 480 12.12 25.27 13.23
N ALA A 481 12.02 26.36 13.98
CA ALA A 481 11.97 27.70 13.38
C ALA A 481 13.34 28.23 12.93
N ASP A 482 14.41 27.88 13.68
CA ASP A 482 15.73 28.52 13.52
C ASP A 482 16.91 27.55 13.31
N THR A 483 16.65 26.25 13.18
CA THR A 483 17.72 25.26 13.06
C THR A 483 17.65 24.56 11.71
N GLU A 484 18.72 24.69 10.95
CA GLU A 484 18.92 24.02 9.66
C GLU A 484 20.02 22.96 9.79
N LYS A 485 19.77 21.74 9.33
CA LYS A 485 20.74 20.64 9.33
C LYS A 485 21.00 20.15 7.92
N GLY A 486 22.23 19.73 7.67
CA GLY A 486 22.60 19.17 6.38
C GLY A 486 22.12 17.73 6.19
N LYS A 487 21.73 17.41 4.97
CA LYS A 487 21.45 16.04 4.50
C LYS A 487 22.39 15.70 3.36
N GLY A 488 22.92 14.48 3.40
CA GLY A 488 23.79 13.99 2.34
C GLY A 488 23.79 12.48 2.23
N LEU A 489 24.58 11.98 1.30
CA LEU A 489 24.79 10.56 1.08
C LEU A 489 26.20 10.16 1.48
N LEU A 490 26.35 8.92 1.92
CA LEU A 490 27.61 8.19 1.90
C LEU A 490 27.74 7.53 0.55
N VAL A 491 28.84 7.81 -0.13
CA VAL A 491 29.11 7.27 -1.47
C VAL A 491 30.56 6.76 -1.56
N ILE A 492 30.80 5.82 -2.47
CA ILE A 492 32.11 5.27 -2.73
C ILE A 492 32.34 5.21 -4.24
N ASP A 493 33.57 5.55 -4.67
CA ASP A 493 34.00 5.37 -6.07
C ASP A 493 34.17 3.88 -6.35
N VAL A 494 33.42 3.34 -7.28
CA VAL A 494 33.49 1.93 -7.72
C VAL A 494 34.38 1.75 -8.96
N GLY A 495 35.11 2.79 -9.36
CA GLY A 495 36.00 2.82 -10.52
C GLY A 495 35.35 3.51 -11.73
N GLY A 496 36.19 4.02 -12.61
CA GLY A 496 35.75 4.70 -13.83
C GLY A 496 35.00 6.02 -13.62
N GLY A 497 35.07 6.61 -12.43
CA GLY A 497 34.34 7.83 -12.08
C GLY A 497 32.85 7.60 -11.74
N PHE A 498 32.47 6.35 -11.48
CA PHE A 498 31.14 5.98 -11.05
C PHE A 498 31.08 5.83 -9.52
N TYR A 499 30.01 6.35 -8.95
CA TYR A 499 29.77 6.32 -7.51
C TYR A 499 28.63 5.40 -7.14
N ARG A 500 28.79 4.65 -6.04
CA ARG A 500 27.77 3.83 -5.40
C ARG A 500 27.32 4.48 -4.11
N ARG A 501 26.01 4.57 -3.92
CA ARG A 501 25.45 4.96 -2.64
C ARG A 501 25.54 3.81 -1.66
N ILE A 502 26.02 4.10 -0.43
CA ILE A 502 26.10 3.12 0.66
C ILE A 502 25.36 3.55 1.92
N GLY A 503 24.94 4.83 2.02
CA GLY A 503 24.21 5.29 3.18
C GLY A 503 23.71 6.74 3.11
N LEU A 504 23.09 7.20 4.20
CA LEU A 504 22.65 8.57 4.45
C LEU A 504 23.54 9.21 5.52
N ALA A 505 23.81 10.50 5.39
CA ALA A 505 24.52 11.31 6.37
C ALA A 505 23.70 12.53 6.78
N ASN A 506 23.69 12.82 8.08
CA ASN A 506 23.10 14.04 8.66
C ASN A 506 24.23 14.90 9.21
N PHE A 507 24.30 16.16 8.80
CA PHE A 507 25.34 17.09 9.23
C PHE A 507 24.74 18.07 10.23
N GLU A 508 25.29 18.07 11.45
CA GLU A 508 24.85 18.98 12.53
C GLU A 508 25.36 20.41 12.31
N ASP A 509 26.42 20.54 11.51
CA ASP A 509 27.11 21.81 11.26
C ASP A 509 27.37 21.94 9.76
N MET A 510 26.87 23.02 9.18
CA MET A 510 27.03 23.33 7.76
C MET A 510 28.34 24.05 7.44
N ASP A 511 29.07 24.54 8.44
CA ASP A 511 30.36 25.25 8.26
C ASP A 511 31.42 24.34 7.64
N ILE A 512 31.29 23.01 7.83
CA ILE A 512 32.20 22.03 7.19
C ILE A 512 32.16 22.09 5.66
N TRP A 513 31.11 22.64 5.09
CA TRP A 513 30.90 22.76 3.65
C TRP A 513 31.35 24.12 3.08
N GLU A 514 31.80 25.06 3.94
CA GLU A 514 32.33 26.33 3.48
C GLU A 514 33.60 26.15 2.66
N GLY A 515 33.65 26.83 1.53
CA GLY A 515 34.80 26.75 0.62
C GLY A 515 34.90 25.44 -0.20
N VAL A 516 34.04 24.45 0.01
CA VAL A 516 34.03 23.22 -0.77
C VAL A 516 33.39 23.47 -2.14
N ASN A 517 34.17 23.25 -3.19
CA ASN A 517 33.71 23.41 -4.56
C ASN A 517 32.80 22.26 -4.99
N ARG A 518 31.80 22.57 -5.81
CA ARG A 518 30.97 21.55 -6.44
C ARG A 518 31.73 20.86 -7.57
N ARG A 519 31.52 19.57 -7.73
CA ARG A 519 31.99 18.75 -8.85
C ARG A 519 30.92 17.87 -9.41
N ASP A 520 31.06 17.44 -10.65
CA ASP A 520 30.17 16.47 -11.26
C ASP A 520 30.54 15.04 -10.82
N ILE A 521 29.53 14.27 -10.47
CA ILE A 521 29.67 12.84 -10.21
C ILE A 521 28.62 12.07 -11.01
N THR A 522 28.94 10.84 -11.35
CA THR A 522 28.02 9.93 -12.04
C THR A 522 27.73 8.74 -11.13
N PHE A 523 26.45 8.48 -10.87
CA PHE A 523 26.07 7.26 -10.16
C PHE A 523 26.17 6.03 -11.08
N GLU A 524 26.58 4.90 -10.50
CA GLU A 524 26.53 3.63 -11.21
C GLU A 524 25.10 3.31 -11.68
N ALA A 525 25.01 2.72 -12.85
CA ALA A 525 23.76 2.22 -13.38
C ALA A 525 23.38 0.88 -12.72
N ARG A 526 22.16 0.40 -12.98
CA ARG A 526 21.77 -0.97 -12.67
C ARG A 526 22.73 -1.95 -13.37
N ILE A 527 23.18 -2.97 -12.65
CA ILE A 527 24.02 -4.05 -13.23
C ILE A 527 23.09 -4.90 -14.12
N ASN A 528 23.35 -4.86 -15.42
CA ASN A 528 22.72 -5.79 -16.37
C ASN A 528 23.53 -7.08 -16.39
N ASP A 529 22.83 -8.22 -16.50
CA ASP A 529 23.47 -9.55 -16.67
C ASP A 529 24.22 -9.65 -17.98
#